data_d7bc589a9cf82e7e739eb6fa4732ab30
#
_entry.id   d7bc589a9cf82e7e739eb6fa4732ab30
#
_cell.length_a   1.000
_cell.length_b   1.000
_cell.length_c   1.000
_cell.angle_alpha   90.00
_cell.angle_beta   90.00
_cell.angle_gamma   90.00
#
_symmetry.space_group_name_H-M   'P 1'
#
loop_
_entity.id
_entity.type
_entity.pdbx_description
1 polymer ?
#
loop_
_entity_poly.entity_id
_entity_poly.type
_entity_poly.pdbx_seq_one_letter_code
_entity_poly.pdbx_strand_id
1 'polypeptide(L)'
;TFKLTIENKANANDKFTLSATSVPSGWRVLFIEGNVFEVEAGRVITVSIKVEVGDEAKDGDQETITISIFSEISNQNKQQSFVVDVEQGFTARLTTAISDLWYIFVFLALIIVVGAISYNQQEDDDWDDEEEYESPSRPQTPTSSDVKAPSDDEWDDWD
;
A
#
# COMPACT_ATOMS: atom_id res chain seq x y z
N THR A 1 15.09 12.79 6.29
CA THR A 1 16.16 13.79 6.60
C THR A 1 16.03 14.23 8.04
N PHE A 2 17.14 14.24 8.77
CA PHE A 2 17.26 14.68 10.16
C PHE A 2 18.05 15.97 10.24
N LYS A 3 17.80 16.75 11.28
CA LYS A 3 18.57 17.97 11.57
C LYS A 3 19.36 17.76 12.86
N LEU A 4 20.66 17.92 12.79
CA LEU A 4 21.58 17.88 13.93
C LEU A 4 22.03 19.30 14.26
N THR A 5 21.80 19.73 15.51
CA THR A 5 22.23 21.04 15.98
C THR A 5 23.54 20.88 16.80
N ILE A 6 24.52 21.66 16.43
CA ILE A 6 25.85 21.68 17.08
C ILE A 6 26.08 23.07 17.63
N GLU A 7 26.33 23.17 18.92
CA GLU A 7 26.68 24.42 19.62
C GLU A 7 28.17 24.39 20.03
N ASN A 8 28.91 25.38 19.62
CA ASN A 8 30.27 25.60 20.13
C ASN A 8 30.23 26.35 21.47
N LYS A 9 30.41 25.64 22.58
CA LYS A 9 30.42 26.23 23.91
C LYS A 9 31.83 26.69 24.36
N ALA A 10 32.81 26.53 23.50
CA ALA A 10 34.15 27.04 23.77
C ALA A 10 34.23 28.56 23.60
N ASN A 11 35.26 29.17 24.10
CA ASN A 11 35.56 30.59 23.95
C ASN A 11 36.41 30.92 22.70
N ALA A 12 36.61 29.93 21.83
CA ALA A 12 37.37 30.06 20.59
C ALA A 12 36.60 29.30 19.45
N ASN A 13 36.94 29.61 18.21
CA ASN A 13 36.46 28.88 17.07
C ASN A 13 36.88 27.42 17.12
N ASP A 14 35.96 26.50 16.84
CA ASP A 14 36.26 25.08 16.88
C ASP A 14 35.89 24.43 15.54
N LYS A 15 36.61 23.38 15.22
CA LYS A 15 36.33 22.58 14.03
C LYS A 15 35.72 21.25 14.44
N PHE A 16 34.51 21.03 13.98
CA PHE A 16 33.75 19.83 14.22
C PHE A 16 33.79 18.91 13.01
N THR A 17 34.10 17.64 13.24
CA THR A 17 34.06 16.60 12.22
C THR A 17 32.97 15.58 12.57
N LEU A 18 32.07 15.33 11.63
CA LEU A 18 30.99 14.37 11.76
C LEU A 18 31.33 13.07 11.04
N SER A 19 30.98 11.96 11.64
CA SER A 19 31.06 10.65 11.01
C SER A 19 29.91 9.74 11.45
N ALA A 20 29.43 8.89 10.57
CA ALA A 20 28.47 7.85 10.94
C ALA A 20 29.27 6.64 11.46
N THR A 21 29.03 6.23 12.70
CA THR A 21 29.76 5.15 13.37
C THR A 21 28.96 3.84 13.46
N SER A 22 27.63 3.92 13.41
CA SER A 22 26.75 2.76 13.32
C SER A 22 25.73 3.01 12.23
N VAL A 23 25.86 2.26 11.13
CA VAL A 23 24.95 2.33 9.98
C VAL A 23 24.61 0.89 9.60
N PRO A 24 23.32 0.54 9.46
CA PRO A 24 22.90 -0.78 9.03
C PRO A 24 23.46 -1.16 7.66
N SER A 25 23.58 -2.45 7.39
CA SER A 25 24.07 -2.94 6.11
C SER A 25 23.20 -2.46 4.95
N GLY A 26 23.82 -1.98 3.89
CA GLY A 26 23.12 -1.46 2.70
C GLY A 26 22.57 -0.04 2.84
N TRP A 27 22.57 0.54 4.04
CA TRP A 27 22.13 1.92 4.27
C TRP A 27 23.27 2.91 4.05
N ARG A 28 22.92 4.16 3.77
CA ARG A 28 23.89 5.26 3.60
C ARG A 28 23.47 6.49 4.38
N VAL A 29 24.46 7.15 4.97
CA VAL A 29 24.29 8.43 5.66
C VAL A 29 25.06 9.50 4.89
N LEU A 30 24.35 10.54 4.50
CA LEU A 30 24.87 11.66 3.72
C LEU A 30 24.71 12.95 4.53
N PHE A 31 25.81 13.66 4.70
CA PHE A 31 25.84 15.02 5.27
C PHE A 31 25.68 16.01 4.11
N ILE A 32 24.53 16.69 4.03
CA ILE A 32 24.17 17.51 2.84
C ILE A 32 25.12 18.68 2.68
N GLU A 33 25.46 19.35 3.78
CA GLU A 33 26.36 20.51 3.78
C GLU A 33 27.86 20.11 3.96
N GLY A 34 28.17 18.81 3.92
CA GLY A 34 29.48 18.25 4.23
C GLY A 34 29.58 17.76 5.67
N ASN A 35 30.75 17.24 6.03
CA ASN A 35 30.96 16.61 7.32
C ASN A 35 31.99 17.31 8.22
N VAL A 36 32.54 18.46 7.79
CA VAL A 36 33.49 19.26 8.54
C VAL A 36 33.00 20.70 8.59
N PHE A 37 32.91 21.28 9.79
CA PHE A 37 32.37 22.60 10.04
C PHE A 37 33.27 23.38 10.98
N GLU A 38 33.61 24.60 10.60
CA GLU A 38 34.21 25.58 11.50
C GLU A 38 33.09 26.41 12.15
N VAL A 39 33.03 26.41 13.47
CA VAL A 39 31.97 27.07 14.24
C VAL A 39 32.61 28.06 15.20
N GLU A 40 32.25 29.33 15.06
CA GLU A 40 32.71 30.39 15.93
C GLU A 40 32.32 30.16 17.41
N ALA A 41 33.05 30.77 18.30
CA ALA A 41 32.75 30.74 19.74
C ALA A 41 31.33 31.16 20.05
N GLY A 42 30.61 30.34 20.80
CA GLY A 42 29.21 30.58 21.20
C GLY A 42 28.17 30.48 20.07
N ARG A 43 28.56 30.08 18.86
CA ARG A 43 27.63 29.91 17.75
C ARG A 43 27.02 28.54 17.69
N VAL A 44 25.86 28.48 17.06
CA VAL A 44 25.08 27.28 16.79
C VAL A 44 24.95 27.09 15.29
N ILE A 45 25.19 25.89 14.80
CA ILE A 45 24.91 25.50 13.42
C ILE A 45 23.92 24.34 13.40
N THR A 46 23.23 24.19 12.28
CA THR A 46 22.35 23.04 12.02
C THR A 46 22.82 22.35 10.76
N VAL A 47 23.06 21.05 10.87
CA VAL A 47 23.51 20.19 9.78
C VAL A 47 22.37 19.27 9.38
N SER A 48 22.12 19.17 8.09
CA SER A 48 21.12 18.26 7.53
C SER A 48 21.73 16.91 7.19
N ILE A 49 21.17 15.86 7.77
CA ILE A 49 21.61 14.47 7.57
C ILE A 49 20.53 13.74 6.79
N LYS A 50 20.86 13.26 5.60
CA LYS A 50 20.00 12.40 4.80
C LYS A 50 20.39 10.94 5.03
N VAL A 51 19.42 10.11 5.35
CA VAL A 51 19.59 8.66 5.41
C VAL A 51 18.94 8.06 4.17
N GLU A 52 19.68 7.27 3.46
CA GLU A 52 19.19 6.42 2.36
C GLU A 52 19.07 5.00 2.90
N VAL A 53 17.87 4.49 2.87
CA VAL A 53 17.50 3.16 3.36
C VAL A 53 17.93 2.11 2.34
N GLY A 54 18.46 0.99 2.79
CA GLY A 54 18.86 -0.12 1.92
C GLY A 54 17.64 -0.85 1.32
N ASP A 55 17.84 -1.47 0.17
CA ASP A 55 16.79 -2.15 -0.60
C ASP A 55 16.19 -3.36 0.14
N GLU A 56 16.90 -3.90 1.13
CA GLU A 56 16.45 -5.06 1.92
C GLU A 56 15.54 -4.68 3.10
N ALA A 57 15.44 -3.38 3.41
CA ALA A 57 14.64 -2.90 4.52
C ALA A 57 13.14 -3.07 4.24
N LYS A 58 12.40 -3.50 5.25
CA LYS A 58 10.97 -3.77 5.18
C LYS A 58 10.16 -2.67 5.87
N ASP A 59 8.89 -2.58 5.48
CA ASP A 59 7.93 -1.70 6.15
C ASP A 59 7.79 -2.07 7.64
N GLY A 60 7.98 -1.08 8.50
CA GLY A 60 7.96 -1.23 9.95
C GLY A 60 9.30 -1.61 10.57
N ASP A 61 10.37 -1.78 9.78
CA ASP A 61 11.71 -1.96 10.34
C ASP A 61 12.14 -0.69 11.08
N GLN A 62 12.83 -0.88 12.20
CA GLN A 62 13.39 0.21 13.00
C GLN A 62 14.88 -0.01 13.15
N GLU A 63 15.66 0.98 12.73
CA GLU A 63 17.11 0.90 12.78
C GLU A 63 17.70 2.10 13.50
N THR A 64 18.75 1.85 14.28
CA THR A 64 19.45 2.91 15.01
C THR A 64 20.72 3.33 14.29
N ILE A 65 20.81 4.61 13.98
CA ILE A 65 21.99 5.23 13.39
C ILE A 65 22.69 6.08 14.45
N THR A 66 23.99 5.95 14.54
CA THR A 66 24.81 6.74 15.47
C THR A 66 25.76 7.64 14.70
N ILE A 67 25.70 8.93 15.00
CA ILE A 67 26.62 9.95 14.48
C ILE A 67 27.61 10.31 15.58
N SER A 68 28.88 10.28 15.24
CA SER A 68 29.98 10.75 16.06
C SER A 68 30.33 12.19 15.67
N ILE A 69 30.52 13.06 16.65
CA ILE A 69 30.84 14.46 16.51
C ILE A 69 32.16 14.68 17.25
N PHE A 70 33.21 14.93 16.50
CA PHE A 70 34.55 15.19 17.06
C PHE A 70 34.86 16.69 17.06
N SER A 71 35.30 17.24 18.19
CA SER A 71 35.75 18.62 18.37
C SER A 71 37.29 18.64 18.41
N GLU A 72 37.92 19.44 17.55
CA GLU A 72 39.38 19.54 17.49
C GLU A 72 39.95 20.22 18.75
N ILE A 73 39.31 21.31 19.23
CA ILE A 73 39.80 22.04 20.40
C ILE A 73 39.73 21.22 21.68
N SER A 74 38.57 20.60 21.93
CA SER A 74 38.39 19.80 23.13
C SER A 74 39.00 18.40 23.04
N ASN A 75 39.36 17.96 21.84
CA ASN A 75 39.79 16.61 21.52
C ASN A 75 38.82 15.56 22.07
N GLN A 76 37.49 15.87 22.01
CA GLN A 76 36.43 15.05 22.53
C GLN A 76 35.52 14.57 21.40
N ASN A 77 35.03 13.36 21.60
CA ASN A 77 34.07 12.76 20.73
C ASN A 77 32.74 12.60 21.47
N LYS A 78 31.65 13.12 20.89
CA LYS A 78 30.28 12.89 21.35
C LYS A 78 29.53 12.08 20.35
N GLN A 79 28.65 11.21 20.81
CA GLN A 79 27.81 10.40 19.97
C GLN A 79 26.36 10.78 20.17
N GLN A 80 25.63 10.84 19.06
CA GLN A 80 24.17 11.04 19.02
C GLN A 80 23.53 9.95 18.19
N SER A 81 22.63 9.21 18.81
CA SER A 81 21.85 8.17 18.13
C SER A 81 20.43 8.63 17.87
N PHE A 82 19.88 8.18 16.77
CA PHE A 82 18.49 8.37 16.42
C PHE A 82 17.93 7.10 15.74
N VAL A 83 16.65 6.86 15.93
CA VAL A 83 15.94 5.73 15.34
C VAL A 83 15.32 6.18 14.03
N VAL A 84 15.47 5.37 13.02
CA VAL A 84 14.83 5.55 11.71
C VAL A 84 13.78 4.48 11.56
N ASP A 85 12.53 4.90 11.42
CA ASP A 85 11.42 4.03 11.07
C ASP A 85 11.31 3.96 9.55
N VAL A 86 11.23 2.74 9.01
CA VAL A 86 11.04 2.52 7.58
C VAL A 86 9.55 2.47 7.28
N GLU A 87 9.07 3.46 6.53
CA GLU A 87 7.72 3.47 5.99
C GLU A 87 7.77 3.32 4.48
N GLN A 88 7.23 2.23 3.95
CA GLN A 88 7.04 2.08 2.52
C GLN A 88 5.84 2.91 2.07
N GLY A 89 6.03 3.69 1.00
CA GLY A 89 4.93 4.45 0.39
C GLY A 89 3.81 3.53 -0.10
N PHE A 90 2.59 4.03 -0.14
CA PHE A 90 1.39 3.30 -0.58
C PHE A 90 1.58 2.57 -1.93
N THR A 91 2.29 3.18 -2.86
CA THR A 91 2.57 2.60 -4.19
C THR A 91 3.45 1.34 -4.12
N ALA A 92 4.44 1.32 -3.22
CA ALA A 92 5.29 0.15 -3.01
C ALA A 92 4.50 -0.98 -2.35
N ARG A 93 3.64 -0.66 -1.38
CA ARG A 93 2.73 -1.64 -0.74
C ARG A 93 1.75 -2.24 -1.75
N LEU A 94 1.21 -1.43 -2.66
CA LEU A 94 0.27 -1.89 -3.69
C LEU A 94 0.95 -2.85 -4.67
N THR A 95 2.19 -2.57 -5.09
CA THR A 95 2.95 -3.42 -6.02
C THR A 95 3.24 -4.79 -5.41
N THR A 96 3.64 -4.83 -4.14
CA THR A 96 3.90 -6.09 -3.43
C THR A 96 2.62 -6.90 -3.27
N ALA A 97 1.50 -6.27 -2.88
CA ALA A 97 0.21 -6.95 -2.75
C ALA A 97 -0.29 -7.53 -4.08
N ILE A 98 -0.09 -6.81 -5.19
CA ILE A 98 -0.48 -7.29 -6.52
C ILE A 98 0.42 -8.45 -6.96
N SER A 99 1.74 -8.40 -6.69
CA SER A 99 2.65 -9.48 -7.05
C SER A 99 2.35 -10.77 -6.29
N ASP A 100 1.96 -10.68 -5.03
CA ASP A 100 1.61 -11.85 -4.22
C ASP A 100 0.25 -12.46 -4.61
N LEU A 101 -0.62 -11.68 -5.26
CA LEU A 101 -1.95 -12.10 -5.68
C LEU A 101 -2.06 -12.38 -7.19
N TRP A 102 -0.94 -12.38 -7.94
CA TRP A 102 -0.94 -12.55 -9.40
C TRP A 102 -1.66 -13.84 -9.86
N TYR A 103 -1.60 -14.90 -9.06
CA TYR A 103 -2.27 -16.17 -9.34
C TYR A 103 -3.80 -16.02 -9.39
N ILE A 104 -4.39 -15.06 -8.67
CA ILE A 104 -5.83 -14.76 -8.73
C ILE A 104 -6.20 -14.22 -10.11
N PHE A 105 -5.37 -13.36 -10.69
CA PHE A 105 -5.60 -12.83 -12.04
C PHE A 105 -5.49 -13.93 -13.09
N VAL A 106 -4.53 -14.86 -12.94
CA VAL A 106 -4.40 -16.04 -13.83
C VAL A 106 -5.65 -16.93 -13.71
N PHE A 107 -6.12 -17.18 -12.51
CA PHE A 107 -7.30 -18.01 -12.27
C PHE A 107 -8.57 -17.36 -12.84
N LEU A 108 -8.73 -16.04 -12.66
CA LEU A 108 -9.85 -15.29 -13.22
C LEU A 108 -9.83 -15.32 -14.76
N ALA A 109 -8.66 -15.14 -15.38
CA ALA A 109 -8.50 -15.24 -16.83
C ALA A 109 -8.90 -16.62 -17.35
N LEU A 110 -8.52 -17.69 -16.62
CA LEU A 110 -8.86 -19.06 -16.96
C LEU A 110 -10.37 -19.32 -16.90
N ILE A 111 -11.06 -18.77 -15.89
CA ILE A 111 -12.53 -18.85 -15.78
C ILE A 111 -13.19 -18.18 -16.98
N ILE A 112 -12.70 -16.99 -17.39
CA ILE A 112 -13.26 -16.26 -18.53
C ILE A 112 -13.08 -17.08 -19.83
N VAL A 113 -11.92 -17.69 -20.03
CA VAL A 113 -11.64 -18.52 -21.22
C VAL A 113 -12.54 -19.74 -21.24
N VAL A 114 -12.69 -20.46 -20.12
CA VAL A 114 -13.59 -21.63 -20.03
C VAL A 114 -15.03 -21.22 -20.26
N GLY A 115 -15.47 -20.11 -19.68
CA GLY A 115 -16.82 -19.57 -19.88
C GLY A 115 -17.11 -19.20 -21.35
N ALA A 116 -16.14 -18.59 -22.03
CA ALA A 116 -16.25 -18.25 -23.46
C ALA A 116 -16.34 -19.49 -24.36
N ILE A 117 -15.55 -20.53 -24.05
CA ILE A 117 -15.58 -21.81 -24.80
C ILE A 117 -16.95 -22.50 -24.58
N SER A 118 -17.45 -22.54 -23.33
CA SER A 118 -18.76 -23.16 -23.02
C SER A 118 -19.91 -22.41 -23.68
N TYR A 119 -19.83 -21.09 -23.76
CA TYR A 119 -20.84 -20.27 -24.41
C TYR A 119 -20.88 -20.52 -25.93
N ASN A 120 -19.73 -20.68 -26.56
CA ASN A 120 -19.64 -20.90 -28.01
C ASN A 120 -20.03 -22.34 -28.42
N GLN A 121 -20.07 -23.31 -27.49
CA GLN A 121 -20.51 -24.68 -27.76
C GLN A 121 -22.06 -24.86 -27.67
N GLN A 122 -22.79 -23.86 -27.20
CA GLN A 122 -24.24 -23.93 -26.98
C GLN A 122 -25.03 -23.52 -28.23
N GLU A 123 -24.39 -23.06 -29.31
CA GLU A 123 -25.10 -22.62 -30.53
C GLU A 123 -25.33 -23.71 -31.59
N ASP A 124 -24.86 -24.96 -31.38
CA ASP A 124 -24.96 -26.02 -32.42
C ASP A 124 -26.03 -27.11 -32.16
N ASP A 125 -26.90 -26.97 -31.17
CA ASP A 125 -28.01 -27.88 -30.93
C ASP A 125 -29.34 -27.28 -31.40
N ASP A 126 -29.41 -26.84 -32.68
CA ASP A 126 -30.68 -26.69 -33.39
C ASP A 126 -31.18 -28.10 -33.75
N TRP A 127 -32.00 -28.65 -32.88
CA TRP A 127 -32.80 -29.85 -33.19
C TRP A 127 -33.94 -29.44 -34.13
N ASP A 128 -33.77 -29.74 -35.42
CA ASP A 128 -34.87 -29.82 -36.37
C ASP A 128 -35.76 -31.02 -36.00
N ASP A 129 -36.68 -30.82 -35.08
CA ASP A 129 -37.84 -31.72 -34.91
C ASP A 129 -39.05 -31.07 -35.54
N GLU A 130 -39.11 -31.21 -36.88
CA GLU A 130 -40.40 -31.15 -37.62
C GLU A 130 -41.21 -32.39 -37.24
N GLU A 131 -41.93 -32.35 -36.11
CA GLU A 131 -43.07 -33.24 -35.91
C GLU A 131 -44.37 -32.51 -36.29
N GLU A 132 -44.87 -32.96 -37.46
CA GLU A 132 -46.20 -32.72 -38.05
C GLU A 132 -47.27 -33.18 -37.04
N TYR A 133 -47.87 -32.23 -36.28
CA TYR A 133 -49.08 -32.52 -35.48
C TYR A 133 -50.33 -32.08 -36.21
N GLU A 134 -51.02 -33.13 -36.68
CA GLU A 134 -52.44 -33.08 -37.12
C GLU A 134 -53.36 -32.46 -36.03
N SER A 135 -54.10 -31.47 -36.39
CA SER A 135 -55.16 -30.85 -35.60
C SER A 135 -56.34 -31.78 -35.35
N PRO A 136 -56.79 -32.03 -34.14
CA PRO A 136 -58.13 -32.41 -33.87
C PRO A 136 -58.98 -31.24 -33.37
N SER A 137 -60.08 -31.12 -34.02
CA SER A 137 -61.28 -30.32 -33.83
C SER A 137 -61.70 -29.93 -32.42
N ARG A 138 -62.07 -28.68 -32.34
CA ARG A 138 -62.72 -27.93 -31.26
C ARG A 138 -64.04 -28.59 -30.82
N PRO A 139 -64.34 -28.58 -29.53
CA PRO A 139 -65.72 -28.36 -29.08
C PRO A 139 -65.82 -27.17 -28.12
N GLN A 140 -66.99 -26.63 -28.19
CA GLN A 140 -67.61 -25.40 -27.75
C GLN A 140 -67.63 -25.22 -26.22
N THR A 141 -67.59 -23.92 -25.84
CA THR A 141 -67.98 -23.35 -24.55
C THR A 141 -69.22 -23.89 -23.88
N PRO A 142 -69.29 -23.72 -22.54
CA PRO A 142 -70.38 -22.87 -22.03
C PRO A 142 -69.92 -21.85 -20.99
N THR A 143 -70.61 -20.77 -21.06
CA THR A 143 -70.78 -19.60 -20.22
C THR A 143 -71.12 -19.94 -18.76
N SER A 144 -70.70 -19.09 -17.86
CA SER A 144 -71.44 -18.63 -16.68
C SER A 144 -70.54 -18.47 -15.43
N SER A 145 -70.39 -17.27 -15.08
CA SER A 145 -70.94 -16.49 -13.95
C SER A 145 -70.25 -16.69 -12.60
N ASP A 146 -69.97 -15.51 -12.09
CA ASP A 146 -69.96 -15.13 -10.70
C ASP A 146 -69.00 -15.84 -9.73
N VAL A 147 -68.14 -15.03 -9.14
CA VAL A 147 -68.08 -14.79 -7.67
C VAL A 147 -66.93 -13.80 -7.35
N LYS A 148 -67.37 -12.58 -7.06
CA LYS A 148 -67.20 -11.84 -5.80
C LYS A 148 -65.81 -11.72 -5.22
N ALA A 149 -65.33 -10.47 -5.20
CA ALA A 149 -64.27 -9.98 -4.31
C ALA A 149 -64.73 -9.95 -2.83
N PRO A 150 -63.80 -10.03 -1.92
CA PRO A 150 -63.79 -9.20 -0.72
C PRO A 150 -62.50 -8.41 -0.65
N SER A 151 -62.58 -7.11 -0.55
CA SER A 151 -62.59 -6.11 0.50
C SER A 151 -61.44 -6.24 1.48
N ASP A 152 -60.61 -5.20 1.40
CA ASP A 152 -60.02 -4.39 2.44
C ASP A 152 -60.01 -4.97 3.87
N ASP A 153 -58.94 -4.75 4.49
CA ASP A 153 -58.79 -4.15 5.81
C ASP A 153 -57.57 -4.68 6.55
N GLU A 154 -56.81 -3.66 6.98
CA GLU A 154 -56.24 -3.54 8.30
C GLU A 154 -55.06 -4.45 8.66
N TRP A 155 -53.95 -3.83 8.94
CA TRP A 155 -53.20 -3.97 10.22
C TRP A 155 -52.23 -2.83 10.36
N ASP A 156 -52.70 -1.93 11.22
CA ASP A 156 -51.88 -0.99 11.98
C ASP A 156 -50.96 -1.72 12.98
N ASP A 157 -49.95 -0.99 13.42
CA ASP A 157 -49.24 -1.06 14.68
C ASP A 157 -48.33 -2.27 14.98
N TRP A 158 -47.09 -1.93 15.20
CA TRP A 158 -46.37 -2.21 16.45
C TRP A 158 -45.20 -1.25 16.61
N ASP A 159 -45.13 -0.65 17.79
CA ASP A 159 -44.17 0.23 18.47
C ASP A 159 -42.69 -0.02 18.19
#